data_957e45e79ec99d577eefe9a168a3b893
#
_entry.id   957e45e79ec99d577eefe9a168a3b893
#
_cell.length_a   1.000
_cell.length_b   1.000
_cell.length_c   1.000
_cell.angle_alpha   90.00
_cell.angle_beta   90.00
_cell.angle_gamma   90.00
#
_symmetry.space_group_name_H-M   'P 1'
#
loop_
_entity.id
_entity.type
_entity.pdbx_description
1 polymer ?
#
loop_
_entity_poly.entity_id
_entity_poly.type
_entity_poly.pdbx_seq_one_letter_code
_entity_poly.pdbx_strand_id
1 'polypeptide(L)'
;HFARIAKVSASLEGPLFGAVPVGNEGYWWDYGQLKLYLQNNLLATHNTEEAAALRRFLGIAQDRTAGSTLGACKVDANSCVLASKVLAGGDIGSSVLTNVRARDVSVSDSILMNVTARSITGKNCIVYNVVDDSAEGLTLEDGDVLVGVILPSGERIRMRSNIKTDGGDAWKEIVHGNAHTFEGAYLLNADADVVALEKQFLDEQERVTAL
;
A
#
# COMPACT_ATOMS: atom_id res chain seq x y z
N HIS A 1 -18.92 28.28 14.48
CA HIS A 1 -17.84 28.19 13.51
C HIS A 1 -17.81 29.42 12.59
N PHE A 2 -18.90 29.70 11.85
CA PHE A 2 -18.96 30.84 10.92
C PHE A 2 -18.68 32.20 11.56
N ALA A 3 -19.18 32.47 12.79
CA ALA A 3 -18.92 33.70 13.50
C ALA A 3 -17.42 33.88 13.88
N ARG A 4 -16.70 32.79 14.17
CA ARG A 4 -15.26 32.79 14.40
C ARG A 4 -14.49 33.10 13.11
N ILE A 5 -14.88 32.47 12.01
CA ILE A 5 -14.27 32.69 10.69
C ILE A 5 -14.48 34.16 10.26
N ALA A 6 -15.67 34.68 10.40
CA ALA A 6 -15.98 36.09 10.10
C ALA A 6 -15.14 37.09 10.93
N LYS A 7 -14.92 36.76 12.22
CA LYS A 7 -14.10 37.61 13.10
C LYS A 7 -12.62 37.58 12.70
N VAL A 8 -12.08 36.42 12.34
CA VAL A 8 -10.70 36.27 11.88
C VAL A 8 -10.53 36.95 10.53
N SER A 9 -11.48 36.73 9.59
CA SER A 9 -11.45 37.37 8.27
C SER A 9 -11.45 38.89 8.33
N ALA A 10 -12.23 39.44 9.24
CA ALA A 10 -12.30 40.91 9.44
C ALA A 10 -10.99 41.52 10.02
N SER A 11 -10.11 40.71 10.62
CA SER A 11 -8.84 41.15 11.16
C SER A 11 -7.65 40.99 10.21
N LEU A 12 -7.87 40.41 9.02
CA LEU A 12 -6.83 40.20 8.02
C LEU A 12 -6.83 41.31 6.97
N GLU A 13 -5.64 41.78 6.60
CA GLU A 13 -5.45 42.76 5.51
C GLU A 13 -5.50 42.10 4.11
N GLY A 14 -6.19 40.99 3.95
CA GLY A 14 -6.29 40.28 2.70
C GLY A 14 -7.29 39.11 2.73
N PRO A 15 -7.42 38.34 1.66
CA PRO A 15 -8.34 37.22 1.65
C PRO A 15 -7.94 36.16 2.68
N LEU A 16 -8.95 35.52 3.29
CA LEU A 16 -8.77 34.44 4.27
C LEU A 16 -8.03 33.22 3.67
N PHE A 17 -8.19 33.02 2.39
CA PHE A 17 -7.53 31.98 1.60
C PHE A 17 -6.81 32.60 0.41
N GLY A 18 -5.63 32.10 0.13
CA GLY A 18 -4.84 32.51 -1.02
C GLY A 18 -4.20 31.32 -1.69
N ALA A 19 -3.88 31.43 -2.96
CA ALA A 19 -3.09 30.47 -3.69
C ALA A 19 -1.62 30.87 -3.64
N VAL A 20 -0.76 29.93 -3.27
CA VAL A 20 0.69 30.09 -3.36
C VAL A 20 1.14 29.31 -4.59
N PRO A 21 1.69 29.98 -5.63
CA PRO A 21 2.22 29.28 -6.78
C PRO A 21 3.48 28.51 -6.37
N VAL A 22 3.49 27.20 -6.60
CA VAL A 22 4.63 26.31 -6.32
C VAL A 22 5.60 26.19 -7.49
N GLY A 23 5.39 26.98 -8.57
CA GLY A 23 6.15 26.91 -9.82
C GLY A 23 5.60 25.84 -10.78
N ASN A 24 6.19 25.79 -11.97
CA ASN A 24 5.77 24.87 -13.04
C ASN A 24 6.72 23.67 -13.18
N GLU A 25 7.76 23.58 -12.36
CA GLU A 25 8.80 22.55 -12.46
C GLU A 25 8.67 21.46 -11.40
N GLY A 26 7.59 21.49 -10.62
CA GLY A 26 7.30 20.48 -9.61
C GLY A 26 6.45 19.35 -10.17
N TYR A 27 6.56 18.18 -9.52
CA TYR A 27 5.66 17.06 -9.75
C TYR A 27 4.56 17.05 -8.70
N TRP A 28 3.34 16.69 -9.13
CA TRP A 28 2.20 16.51 -8.24
C TRP A 28 1.74 15.06 -8.30
N TRP A 29 1.86 14.35 -7.20
CA TRP A 29 1.42 12.96 -7.07
C TRP A 29 0.20 12.89 -6.17
N ASP A 30 -0.96 12.63 -6.76
CA ASP A 30 -2.22 12.48 -6.03
C ASP A 30 -2.41 11.01 -5.60
N TYR A 31 -2.60 10.80 -4.32
CA TYR A 31 -2.82 9.47 -3.72
C TYR A 31 -4.25 9.30 -3.17
N GLY A 32 -5.17 10.23 -3.46
CA GLY A 32 -6.52 10.27 -2.89
C GLY A 32 -7.48 9.21 -3.44
N GLN A 33 -7.14 8.54 -4.55
CA GLN A 33 -7.93 7.46 -5.13
C GLN A 33 -7.07 6.20 -5.31
N LEU A 34 -7.66 5.00 -5.13
CA LEU A 34 -6.93 3.74 -5.26
C LEU A 34 -6.23 3.58 -6.62
N LYS A 35 -6.90 3.99 -7.70
CA LYS A 35 -6.32 3.99 -9.04
C LYS A 35 -5.08 4.89 -9.14
N LEU A 36 -5.17 6.12 -8.64
CA LEU A 36 -4.05 7.06 -8.63
C LEU A 36 -2.96 6.61 -7.68
N TYR A 37 -3.33 6.04 -6.54
CA TYR A 37 -2.40 5.44 -5.61
C TYR A 37 -1.54 4.35 -6.30
N LEU A 38 -2.17 3.41 -7.01
CA LEU A 38 -1.47 2.40 -7.78
C LEU A 38 -0.55 3.04 -8.85
N GLN A 39 -1.11 3.92 -9.68
CA GLN A 39 -0.38 4.55 -10.78
C GLN A 39 0.85 5.34 -10.30
N ASN A 40 0.67 6.17 -9.27
CA ASN A 40 1.75 7.03 -8.77
C ASN A 40 2.85 6.23 -8.05
N ASN A 41 2.53 5.16 -7.35
CA ASN A 41 3.57 4.28 -6.80
C ASN A 41 4.31 3.52 -7.91
N LEU A 42 3.60 3.06 -8.95
CA LEU A 42 4.22 2.37 -10.09
C LEU A 42 5.10 3.29 -10.95
N LEU A 43 4.99 4.62 -10.85
CA LEU A 43 5.98 5.52 -11.44
C LEU A 43 7.41 5.19 -11.00
N ALA A 44 7.59 4.67 -9.77
CA ALA A 44 8.90 4.27 -9.29
C ALA A 44 9.57 3.21 -10.19
N THR A 45 8.81 2.45 -10.96
CA THR A 45 9.31 1.45 -11.91
C THR A 45 9.71 2.04 -13.27
N HIS A 46 9.33 3.28 -13.56
CA HIS A 46 9.61 3.91 -14.85
C HIS A 46 11.03 4.46 -14.95
N ASN A 47 11.50 4.65 -16.18
CA ASN A 47 12.81 5.25 -16.50
C ASN A 47 12.66 6.69 -17.01
N THR A 48 11.94 7.53 -16.25
CA THR A 48 11.74 8.96 -16.54
C THR A 48 12.39 9.82 -15.46
N GLU A 49 12.55 11.11 -15.74
CA GLU A 49 13.06 12.06 -14.75
C GLU A 49 12.12 12.20 -13.54
N GLU A 50 10.81 12.22 -13.80
CA GLU A 50 9.79 12.19 -12.76
C GLU A 50 9.90 10.97 -11.85
N ALA A 51 10.05 9.78 -12.43
CA ALA A 51 10.26 8.54 -11.69
C ALA A 51 11.54 8.57 -10.84
N ALA A 52 12.60 9.18 -11.35
CA ALA A 52 13.84 9.38 -10.61
C ALA A 52 13.63 10.35 -9.43
N ALA A 53 12.84 11.40 -9.61
CA ALA A 53 12.47 12.31 -8.54
C ALA A 53 11.64 11.60 -7.45
N LEU A 54 10.64 10.80 -7.86
CA LEU A 54 9.83 10.01 -6.95
C LEU A 54 10.68 9.01 -6.14
N ARG A 55 11.57 8.26 -6.80
CA ARG A 55 12.48 7.34 -6.10
C ARG A 55 13.35 8.06 -5.07
N ARG A 56 13.90 9.24 -5.41
CA ARG A 56 14.65 10.05 -4.42
C ARG A 56 13.77 10.47 -3.24
N PHE A 57 12.55 10.89 -3.50
CA PHE A 57 11.59 11.26 -2.46
C PHE A 57 11.24 10.08 -1.54
N LEU A 58 11.05 8.89 -2.10
CA LEU A 58 10.75 7.66 -1.36
C LEU A 58 12.00 6.99 -0.75
N GLY A 59 13.19 7.52 -0.95
CA GLY A 59 14.43 6.93 -0.45
C GLY A 59 14.83 5.62 -1.15
N ILE A 60 14.31 5.34 -2.34
CA ILE A 60 14.65 4.15 -3.13
C ILE A 60 16.03 4.36 -3.77
N ALA A 61 16.99 3.52 -3.39
CA ALA A 61 18.35 3.54 -3.93
C ALA A 61 18.41 3.16 -5.43
N GLN A 62 19.58 3.34 -6.03
CA GLN A 62 19.82 2.86 -7.41
C GLN A 62 19.68 1.34 -7.53
N ASP A 63 20.11 0.61 -6.51
CA ASP A 63 19.80 -0.82 -6.40
C ASP A 63 18.35 -0.99 -5.96
N ARG A 64 17.51 -1.31 -6.92
CA ARG A 64 16.07 -1.49 -6.73
C ARG A 64 15.72 -2.82 -6.05
N THR A 65 16.70 -3.63 -5.70
CA THR A 65 16.55 -4.90 -4.97
C THR A 65 17.21 -4.87 -3.60
N ALA A 66 17.56 -3.69 -3.12
CA ALA A 66 18.31 -3.49 -1.90
C ALA A 66 17.71 -4.21 -0.69
N GLY A 67 18.53 -4.93 0.05
CA GLY A 67 18.13 -5.67 1.25
C GLY A 67 17.25 -6.90 0.99
N SER A 68 17.14 -7.35 -0.27
CA SER A 68 16.29 -8.48 -0.63
C SER A 68 17.08 -9.76 -0.91
N THR A 69 16.42 -10.90 -0.64
CA THR A 69 16.89 -12.25 -1.03
C THR A 69 15.83 -12.84 -1.96
N LEU A 70 16.18 -13.12 -3.22
CA LEU A 70 15.19 -13.36 -4.26
C LEU A 70 15.24 -14.78 -4.86
N GLY A 71 16.02 -15.70 -4.29
CA GLY A 71 16.09 -17.10 -4.73
C GLY A 71 16.23 -17.25 -6.24
N ALA A 72 15.36 -18.07 -6.85
CA ALA A 72 15.24 -18.21 -8.29
C ALA A 72 14.14 -17.30 -8.93
N CYS A 73 13.63 -16.34 -8.18
CA CYS A 73 12.63 -15.39 -8.67
C CYS A 73 13.24 -14.47 -9.74
N LYS A 74 12.54 -14.35 -10.87
CA LYS A 74 12.90 -13.40 -11.92
C LYS A 74 12.30 -12.04 -11.59
N VAL A 75 13.15 -11.03 -11.55
CA VAL A 75 12.72 -9.64 -11.33
C VAL A 75 13.14 -8.83 -12.55
N ASP A 76 12.20 -8.13 -13.15
CA ASP A 76 12.55 -7.24 -14.26
C ASP A 76 13.40 -6.04 -13.77
N ALA A 77 14.13 -5.42 -14.70
CA ALA A 77 15.04 -4.31 -14.39
C ALA A 77 14.34 -3.04 -13.88
N ASN A 78 13.02 -2.97 -14.01
CA ASN A 78 12.22 -1.80 -13.65
C ASN A 78 11.56 -1.93 -12.28
N SER A 79 11.31 -3.14 -11.83
CA SER A 79 10.68 -3.40 -10.53
C SER A 79 11.54 -2.91 -9.36
N CYS A 80 10.86 -2.49 -8.29
CA CYS A 80 11.49 -2.14 -7.02
C CYS A 80 11.11 -3.21 -5.99
N VAL A 81 12.06 -4.01 -5.54
CA VAL A 81 11.83 -5.09 -4.56
C VAL A 81 12.76 -4.86 -3.38
N LEU A 82 12.24 -4.29 -2.29
CA LEU A 82 13.02 -3.80 -1.17
C LEU A 82 12.77 -4.61 0.09
N ALA A 83 13.82 -4.91 0.83
CA ALA A 83 13.76 -5.61 2.12
C ALA A 83 12.87 -6.88 2.09
N SER A 84 12.86 -7.59 0.96
CA SER A 84 11.96 -8.71 0.69
C SER A 84 12.68 -10.05 0.63
N LYS A 85 11.96 -11.14 0.93
CA LYS A 85 12.50 -12.50 0.94
C LYS A 85 11.57 -13.41 0.12
N VAL A 86 12.00 -13.77 -1.08
CA VAL A 86 11.36 -14.76 -1.95
C VAL A 86 12.24 -15.99 -2.03
N LEU A 87 11.76 -17.13 -1.54
CA LEU A 87 12.62 -18.29 -1.25
C LEU A 87 12.84 -19.19 -2.47
N ALA A 88 11.83 -19.39 -3.30
CA ALA A 88 11.91 -20.35 -4.39
C ALA A 88 11.89 -19.67 -5.76
N GLY A 89 10.75 -19.12 -6.21
CA GLY A 89 10.65 -18.65 -7.58
C GLY A 89 9.54 -17.65 -7.84
N GLY A 90 9.22 -17.51 -9.13
CA GLY A 90 8.19 -16.60 -9.64
C GLY A 90 8.73 -15.56 -10.61
N ASP A 91 7.88 -14.63 -10.95
CA ASP A 91 8.17 -13.55 -11.90
C ASP A 91 7.58 -12.23 -11.41
N ILE A 92 8.42 -11.21 -11.23
CA ILE A 92 8.01 -9.90 -10.76
C ILE A 92 8.27 -8.88 -11.87
N GLY A 93 7.18 -8.36 -12.44
CA GLY A 93 7.21 -7.39 -13.53
C GLY A 93 6.61 -6.05 -13.15
N SER A 94 7.33 -4.94 -13.42
CA SER A 94 6.85 -3.56 -13.27
C SER A 94 6.12 -3.29 -11.94
N SER A 95 6.66 -3.82 -10.83
CA SER A 95 5.98 -3.83 -9.53
C SER A 95 6.84 -3.21 -8.43
N VAL A 96 6.18 -2.79 -7.36
CA VAL A 96 6.84 -2.26 -6.14
C VAL A 96 6.51 -3.18 -4.97
N LEU A 97 7.53 -3.85 -4.46
CA LEU A 97 7.43 -4.74 -3.31
C LEU A 97 8.30 -4.24 -2.16
N THR A 98 7.75 -4.18 -0.96
CA THR A 98 8.51 -3.81 0.24
C THR A 98 8.13 -4.73 1.40
N ASN A 99 9.13 -5.33 2.04
CA ASN A 99 8.93 -6.27 3.14
C ASN A 99 7.94 -7.39 2.78
N VAL A 100 8.14 -8.01 1.61
CA VAL A 100 7.37 -9.19 1.17
C VAL A 100 8.14 -10.44 1.54
N ARG A 101 7.47 -11.38 2.19
CA ARG A 101 8.03 -12.67 2.58
C ARG A 101 7.17 -13.78 1.98
N ALA A 102 7.69 -14.49 1.02
CA ALA A 102 6.96 -15.57 0.37
C ALA A 102 7.90 -16.66 -0.15
N ARG A 103 7.36 -17.85 -0.42
CA ARG A 103 8.09 -18.86 -1.15
C ARG A 103 8.13 -18.52 -2.65
N ASP A 104 6.98 -18.19 -3.23
CA ASP A 104 6.84 -17.88 -4.66
C ASP A 104 6.07 -16.58 -4.86
N VAL A 105 6.52 -15.72 -5.78
CA VAL A 105 5.84 -14.45 -6.11
C VAL A 105 5.75 -14.29 -7.62
N SER A 106 4.53 -14.23 -8.16
CA SER A 106 4.26 -14.01 -9.58
C SER A 106 3.27 -12.85 -9.73
N VAL A 107 3.79 -11.64 -9.88
CA VAL A 107 2.98 -10.42 -9.93
C VAL A 107 3.46 -9.47 -11.02
N SER A 108 2.54 -8.70 -11.59
CA SER A 108 2.85 -7.60 -12.51
C SER A 108 2.02 -6.37 -12.18
N ASP A 109 2.61 -5.20 -12.45
CA ASP A 109 1.94 -3.90 -12.30
C ASP A 109 1.27 -3.72 -10.93
N SER A 110 1.93 -4.19 -9.87
CA SER A 110 1.33 -4.36 -8.54
C SER A 110 2.16 -3.73 -7.43
N ILE A 111 1.50 -3.45 -6.31
CA ILE A 111 2.12 -2.94 -5.09
C ILE A 111 1.85 -3.91 -3.97
N LEU A 112 2.91 -4.42 -3.35
CA LEU A 112 2.83 -5.29 -2.19
C LEU A 112 3.68 -4.70 -1.05
N MET A 113 3.08 -4.42 0.09
CA MET A 113 3.78 -3.89 1.25
C MET A 113 3.42 -4.66 2.52
N ASN A 114 4.43 -5.12 3.24
CA ASN A 114 4.25 -5.90 4.46
C ASN A 114 3.37 -7.13 4.21
N VAL A 115 3.72 -7.97 3.24
CA VAL A 115 2.93 -9.15 2.87
C VAL A 115 3.72 -10.40 3.17
N THR A 116 3.11 -11.33 3.91
CA THR A 116 3.66 -12.65 4.15
C THR A 116 2.65 -13.70 3.72
N ALA A 117 3.05 -14.60 2.83
CA ALA A 117 2.22 -15.69 2.33
C ALA A 117 3.08 -16.81 1.75
N ARG A 118 2.51 -18.01 1.58
CA ARG A 118 3.20 -19.11 0.91
C ARG A 118 3.49 -18.79 -0.56
N SER A 119 2.49 -18.31 -1.28
CA SER A 119 2.61 -17.86 -2.66
C SER A 119 1.74 -16.64 -2.89
N ILE A 120 2.14 -15.79 -3.85
CA ILE A 120 1.39 -14.59 -4.20
C ILE A 120 1.32 -14.50 -5.73
N THR A 121 0.10 -14.45 -6.27
CA THR A 121 -0.14 -14.26 -7.70
C THR A 121 -1.14 -13.13 -7.91
N GLY A 122 -0.92 -12.27 -8.90
CA GLY A 122 -1.84 -11.19 -9.22
C GLY A 122 -1.32 -10.20 -10.23
N LYS A 123 -2.23 -9.36 -10.72
CA LYS A 123 -1.94 -8.28 -11.66
C LYS A 123 -2.73 -7.02 -11.31
N ASN A 124 -2.11 -5.85 -11.47
CA ASN A 124 -2.70 -4.55 -11.12
C ASN A 124 -3.23 -4.48 -9.67
N CYS A 125 -2.58 -5.17 -8.73
CA CYS A 125 -3.09 -5.34 -7.38
C CYS A 125 -2.41 -4.41 -6.38
N ILE A 126 -3.13 -4.11 -5.30
CA ILE A 126 -2.60 -3.44 -4.12
C ILE A 126 -2.79 -4.37 -2.92
N VAL A 127 -1.71 -4.76 -2.24
CA VAL A 127 -1.78 -5.61 -1.05
C VAL A 127 -1.01 -4.97 0.09
N TYR A 128 -1.67 -4.80 1.23
CA TYR A 128 -1.12 -4.13 2.40
C TYR A 128 -1.31 -4.94 3.68
N ASN A 129 -0.25 -5.09 4.47
CA ASN A 129 -0.28 -5.64 5.82
C ASN A 129 -0.98 -6.99 5.93
N VAL A 130 -0.79 -7.87 4.93
CA VAL A 130 -1.45 -9.17 4.88
C VAL A 130 -0.50 -10.25 5.35
N VAL A 131 -0.92 -11.01 6.37
CA VAL A 131 -0.29 -12.27 6.75
C VAL A 131 -1.25 -13.40 6.41
N ASP A 132 -0.85 -14.27 5.49
CA ASP A 132 -1.61 -15.43 5.03
C ASP A 132 -0.87 -16.72 5.41
N ASP A 133 -1.51 -17.52 6.25
CA ASP A 133 -0.99 -18.81 6.70
C ASP A 133 -1.65 -20.01 5.99
N SER A 134 -2.43 -19.74 4.94
CA SER A 134 -3.04 -20.79 4.14
C SER A 134 -2.00 -21.56 3.29
N ALA A 135 -2.28 -22.82 3.03
CA ALA A 135 -1.45 -23.64 2.16
C ALA A 135 -1.52 -23.22 0.68
N GLU A 136 -2.62 -22.60 0.29
CA GLU A 136 -2.91 -22.14 -1.08
C GLU A 136 -2.18 -20.84 -1.42
N GLY A 137 -1.96 -19.98 -0.39
CA GLY A 137 -1.42 -18.63 -0.56
C GLY A 137 -2.45 -17.64 -1.13
N LEU A 138 -1.97 -16.51 -1.64
CA LEU A 138 -2.80 -15.41 -2.13
C LEU A 138 -2.90 -15.45 -3.64
N THR A 139 -4.12 -15.65 -4.15
CA THR A 139 -4.47 -15.45 -5.57
C THR A 139 -5.39 -14.24 -5.67
N LEU A 140 -4.98 -13.25 -6.46
CA LEU A 140 -5.65 -11.97 -6.62
C LEU A 140 -6.15 -11.83 -8.05
N GLU A 141 -7.36 -11.30 -8.21
CA GLU A 141 -7.90 -10.95 -9.52
C GLU A 141 -7.34 -9.59 -9.99
N ASP A 142 -7.50 -9.29 -11.28
CA ASP A 142 -7.04 -8.03 -11.86
C ASP A 142 -7.70 -6.82 -11.19
N GLY A 143 -6.87 -5.95 -10.63
CA GLY A 143 -7.31 -4.75 -9.92
C GLY A 143 -7.73 -4.96 -8.46
N ASP A 144 -7.49 -6.12 -7.88
CA ASP A 144 -7.81 -6.37 -6.47
C ASP A 144 -7.00 -5.48 -5.52
N VAL A 145 -7.68 -5.03 -4.49
CA VAL A 145 -7.10 -4.36 -3.33
C VAL A 145 -7.38 -5.20 -2.10
N LEU A 146 -6.34 -5.63 -1.40
CA LEU A 146 -6.44 -6.44 -0.20
C LEU A 146 -5.64 -5.80 0.94
N VAL A 147 -6.29 -5.51 2.04
CA VAL A 147 -5.66 -4.92 3.23
C VAL A 147 -5.93 -5.81 4.43
N GLY A 148 -4.87 -6.18 5.15
CA GLY A 148 -4.96 -6.81 6.44
C GLY A 148 -5.05 -5.77 7.55
N VAL A 149 -5.94 -5.99 8.51
CA VAL A 149 -6.09 -5.16 9.71
C VAL A 149 -6.03 -6.06 10.93
N ILE A 150 -5.19 -5.71 11.89
CA ILE A 150 -5.17 -6.35 13.21
C ILE A 150 -5.96 -5.45 14.15
N LEU A 151 -6.99 -6.01 14.77
CA LEU A 151 -7.80 -5.30 15.76
C LEU A 151 -7.11 -5.30 17.13
N PRO A 152 -7.45 -4.36 18.04
CA PRO A 152 -6.94 -4.36 19.42
C PRO A 152 -7.24 -5.66 20.19
N SER A 153 -8.25 -6.41 19.77
CA SER A 153 -8.57 -7.74 20.28
C SER A 153 -7.55 -8.82 19.88
N GLY A 154 -6.67 -8.56 18.93
CA GLY A 154 -5.80 -9.54 18.30
C GLY A 154 -6.44 -10.25 17.09
N GLU A 155 -7.70 -10.01 16.80
CA GLU A 155 -8.37 -10.54 15.62
C GLU A 155 -7.77 -9.94 14.35
N ARG A 156 -7.57 -10.77 13.34
CA ARG A 156 -7.13 -10.35 12.01
C ARG A 156 -8.32 -10.35 11.06
N ILE A 157 -8.60 -9.22 10.47
CA ILE A 157 -9.60 -9.09 9.42
C ILE A 157 -8.94 -8.74 8.09
N ARG A 158 -9.55 -9.14 7.00
CA ARG A 158 -9.13 -8.80 5.64
C ARG A 158 -10.21 -7.96 4.99
N MET A 159 -9.81 -6.78 4.52
CA MET A 159 -10.69 -5.87 3.80
C MET A 159 -10.35 -5.92 2.31
N ARG A 160 -11.34 -6.20 1.49
CA ARG A 160 -11.22 -6.25 0.03
C ARG A 160 -11.85 -5.03 -0.62
N SER A 161 -11.23 -4.59 -1.71
CA SER A 161 -11.75 -3.58 -2.61
C SER A 161 -11.25 -3.85 -4.03
N ASN A 162 -11.49 -2.95 -4.94
CA ASN A 162 -10.92 -2.97 -6.28
C ASN A 162 -10.45 -1.55 -6.64
N ILE A 163 -9.42 -1.41 -7.45
CA ILE A 163 -8.88 -0.11 -7.89
C ILE A 163 -9.92 0.77 -8.59
N LYS A 164 -11.01 0.20 -9.07
CA LYS A 164 -12.13 0.90 -9.72
C LYS A 164 -13.21 1.36 -8.73
N THR A 165 -13.13 0.92 -7.47
CA THR A 165 -14.12 1.28 -6.44
C THR A 165 -13.92 2.73 -6.02
N ASP A 166 -15.01 3.51 -6.05
CA ASP A 166 -15.01 4.85 -5.45
C ASP A 166 -15.00 4.72 -3.93
N GLY A 167 -13.90 5.15 -3.32
CA GLY A 167 -13.69 5.05 -1.87
C GLY A 167 -14.66 5.92 -1.07
N GLY A 168 -15.12 7.04 -1.64
CA GLY A 168 -16.09 7.93 -0.99
C GLY A 168 -17.45 7.27 -0.84
N ASP A 169 -17.95 6.64 -1.88
CA ASP A 169 -19.23 5.96 -1.87
C ASP A 169 -19.16 4.64 -1.08
N ALA A 170 -18.07 3.87 -1.23
CA ALA A 170 -17.91 2.57 -0.60
C ALA A 170 -17.56 2.61 0.90
N TRP A 171 -17.23 3.79 1.46
CA TRP A 171 -16.74 3.93 2.84
C TRP A 171 -17.69 3.35 3.91
N LYS A 172 -18.99 3.58 3.72
CA LYS A 172 -20.05 3.18 4.67
C LYS A 172 -20.85 1.95 4.23
N GLU A 173 -20.43 1.30 3.16
CA GLU A 173 -21.15 0.16 2.59
C GLU A 173 -20.36 -1.13 2.73
N ILE A 174 -21.06 -2.26 2.81
CA ILE A 174 -20.45 -3.59 2.70
C ILE A 174 -20.20 -3.85 1.21
N VAL A 175 -18.93 -3.84 0.81
CA VAL A 175 -18.52 -4.09 -0.56
C VAL A 175 -17.62 -5.31 -0.65
N HIS A 176 -17.56 -5.96 -1.80
CA HIS A 176 -16.66 -7.08 -2.12
C HIS A 176 -16.71 -8.24 -1.10
N GLY A 177 -17.86 -8.47 -0.45
CA GLY A 177 -18.04 -9.54 0.52
C GLY A 177 -17.32 -9.35 1.86
N ASN A 178 -16.90 -8.13 2.18
CA ASN A 178 -16.31 -7.81 3.47
C ASN A 178 -17.31 -8.06 4.62
N ALA A 179 -16.81 -8.47 5.78
CA ALA A 179 -17.61 -8.59 7.00
C ALA A 179 -17.89 -7.23 7.66
N HIS A 180 -17.09 -6.22 7.36
CA HIS A 180 -17.18 -4.87 7.89
C HIS A 180 -17.22 -3.84 6.77
N THR A 181 -17.82 -2.66 7.03
CA THR A 181 -17.57 -1.48 6.21
C THR A 181 -16.16 -0.96 6.47
N PHE A 182 -15.59 -0.15 5.56
CA PHE A 182 -14.30 0.49 5.83
C PHE A 182 -14.36 1.42 7.03
N GLU A 183 -15.46 2.18 7.19
CA GLU A 183 -15.71 3.01 8.39
C GLU A 183 -15.76 2.14 9.64
N GLY A 184 -16.44 1.01 9.61
CA GLY A 184 -16.53 0.08 10.75
C GLY A 184 -15.16 -0.47 11.15
N ALA A 185 -14.36 -0.94 10.19
CA ALA A 185 -12.99 -1.40 10.46
C ALA A 185 -12.10 -0.28 11.02
N TYR A 186 -12.22 0.94 10.52
CA TYR A 186 -11.50 2.10 11.04
C TYR A 186 -11.90 2.41 12.50
N LEU A 187 -13.20 2.43 12.79
CA LEU A 187 -13.70 2.73 14.15
C LEU A 187 -13.30 1.65 15.17
N LEU A 188 -13.20 0.40 14.76
CA LEU A 188 -12.69 -0.68 15.62
C LEU A 188 -11.22 -0.49 16.03
N ASN A 189 -10.47 0.30 15.27
CA ASN A 189 -9.06 0.64 15.50
C ASN A 189 -8.82 2.07 15.99
N ALA A 190 -9.86 2.86 16.25
CA ALA A 190 -9.71 4.29 16.56
C ALA A 190 -8.84 4.56 17.78
N ASP A 191 -8.88 3.70 18.78
CA ASP A 191 -8.12 3.82 20.03
C ASP A 191 -7.00 2.76 20.15
N ALA A 192 -6.54 2.23 19.01
CA ALA A 192 -5.53 1.18 18.98
C ALA A 192 -4.15 1.69 19.41
N ASP A 193 -3.43 0.93 20.21
CA ASP A 193 -2.01 1.13 20.44
C ASP A 193 -1.22 0.66 19.19
N VAL A 194 -0.79 1.62 18.39
CA VAL A 194 -0.09 1.38 17.12
C VAL A 194 1.19 0.58 17.32
N VAL A 195 1.93 0.83 18.39
CA VAL A 195 3.19 0.12 18.69
C VAL A 195 2.93 -1.35 19.04
N ALA A 196 1.88 -1.59 19.82
CA ALA A 196 1.47 -2.97 20.16
C ALA A 196 0.98 -3.73 18.92
N LEU A 197 0.21 -3.10 18.04
CA LEU A 197 -0.26 -3.70 16.80
C LEU A 197 0.88 -3.97 15.80
N GLU A 198 1.83 -3.05 15.68
CA GLU A 198 3.02 -3.25 14.84
C GLU A 198 3.82 -4.46 15.32
N LYS A 199 4.09 -4.54 16.62
CA LYS A 199 4.77 -5.70 17.21
C LYS A 199 4.03 -7.00 16.91
N GLN A 200 2.71 -7.02 17.10
CA GLN A 200 1.88 -8.19 16.84
C GLN A 200 1.94 -8.59 15.35
N PHE A 201 1.93 -7.63 14.44
CA PHE A 201 2.08 -7.89 13.01
C PHE A 201 3.44 -8.54 12.69
N LEU A 202 4.55 -8.03 13.27
CA LEU A 202 5.89 -8.57 13.07
C LEU A 202 6.02 -9.99 13.64
N ASP A 203 5.48 -10.23 14.84
CA ASP A 203 5.46 -11.55 15.47
C ASP A 203 4.71 -12.58 14.58
N GLU A 204 3.59 -12.18 13.98
CA GLU A 204 2.83 -13.02 13.04
C GLU A 204 3.59 -13.27 11.72
N GLN A 205 4.26 -12.27 11.18
CA GLN A 205 5.11 -12.45 10.01
C GLN A 205 6.22 -13.48 10.26
N GLU A 206 6.87 -13.40 11.42
CA GLU A 206 7.93 -14.35 11.78
C GLU A 206 7.37 -15.76 11.93
N ARG A 207 6.23 -15.91 12.61
CA ARG A 207 5.56 -17.20 12.77
C ARG A 207 5.26 -17.87 11.45
N VAL A 208 4.68 -17.14 10.49
CA VAL A 208 4.31 -17.69 9.17
C VAL A 208 5.53 -17.92 8.28
N THR A 209 6.57 -17.11 8.42
CA THR A 209 7.81 -17.33 7.65
C THR A 209 8.57 -18.59 8.09
N ALA A 210 8.34 -19.06 9.32
CA ALA A 210 8.97 -20.27 9.84
C ALA A 210 8.27 -21.58 9.39
N LEU A 211 7.06 -21.49 8.80
CA LEU A 211 6.30 -22.62 8.23
C LEU A 211 6.69 -22.90 6.78
#